data_aee5420a8e07a9455d7326c8c25c7220
#
_entry.id   aee5420a8e07a9455d7326c8c25c7220
#
_cell.length_a   1.000
_cell.length_b   1.000
_cell.length_c   1.000
_cell.angle_alpha   90.00
_cell.angle_beta   90.00
_cell.angle_gamma   90.00
#
_symmetry.space_group_name_H-M   'P 1'
#
loop_
_entity.id
_entity.type
_entity.pdbx_description
1 polymer ?
#
loop_
_entity_poly.entity_id
_entity_poly.type
_entity_poly.pdbx_seq_one_letter_code
_entity_poly.pdbx_strand_id
1 'polypeptide(L)'
;FLDRNPNLSVVAVVDEEIVGSILCGHDGRIGGFYHVCVHKDHRKKGIAHEMTKFCLEALKAQKINKIALIAFKNNDLGNEFWKHYGFTLREDANYYDLSLNEYNQ
;
A
#
# COMPACT_ATOMS: atom_id res chain seq x y z
N PHE A 1 10.83 2.13 -9.84
CA PHE A 1 9.39 1.93 -9.58
C PHE A 1 8.56 3.18 -9.91
N LEU A 2 8.95 4.33 -9.36
CA LEU A 2 8.18 5.57 -9.54
C LEU A 2 8.10 6.01 -11.01
N ASP A 3 9.13 5.73 -11.78
CA ASP A 3 9.14 6.08 -13.21
C ASP A 3 8.09 5.33 -14.02
N ARG A 4 7.74 4.11 -13.57
CA ARG A 4 6.73 3.29 -14.23
C ARG A 4 5.32 3.62 -13.76
N ASN A 5 5.20 4.19 -12.57
CA ASN A 5 3.91 4.44 -11.93
C ASN A 5 3.85 5.89 -11.42
N PRO A 6 3.90 6.87 -12.32
CA PRO A 6 3.93 8.27 -11.88
C PRO A 6 2.60 8.68 -11.26
N ASN A 7 2.67 9.57 -10.29
CA ASN A 7 1.51 10.21 -9.67
C ASN A 7 0.61 9.29 -8.85
N LEU A 8 1.08 8.10 -8.49
CA LEU A 8 0.30 7.16 -7.69
C LEU A 8 0.80 7.02 -6.26
N SER A 9 2.10 7.14 -6.05
CA SER A 9 2.68 7.02 -4.71
C SER A 9 2.55 8.33 -3.94
N VAL A 10 2.57 8.24 -2.62
CA VAL A 10 2.32 9.40 -1.76
C VAL A 10 3.20 9.34 -0.51
N VAL A 11 3.55 10.52 -0.01
CA VAL A 11 4.17 10.65 1.31
C VAL A 11 3.31 11.57 2.16
N ALA A 12 3.31 11.32 3.46
CA ALA A 12 2.66 12.20 4.42
C ALA A 12 3.73 13.01 5.14
N VAL A 13 3.52 14.32 5.24
CA VAL A 13 4.46 15.25 5.83
C VAL A 13 3.78 15.99 6.99
N VAL A 14 4.42 16.00 8.16
CA VAL A 14 3.96 16.74 9.32
C VAL A 14 5.15 17.55 9.84
N ASP A 15 4.96 18.86 9.97
CA ASP A 15 6.02 19.77 10.45
C ASP A 15 7.33 19.59 9.69
N GLU A 16 7.22 19.50 8.34
CA GLU A 16 8.34 19.36 7.41
C GLU A 16 9.08 18.02 7.50
N GLU A 17 8.55 17.05 8.25
CA GLU A 17 9.13 15.71 8.30
C GLU A 17 8.21 14.71 7.62
N ILE A 18 8.82 13.76 6.89
CA ILE A 18 8.07 12.67 6.27
C ILE A 18 7.73 11.65 7.36
N VAL A 19 6.44 11.42 7.58
CA VAL A 19 5.97 10.53 8.64
C VAL A 19 5.24 9.30 8.08
N GLY A 20 5.03 9.23 6.79
CA GLY A 20 4.41 8.08 6.17
C GLY A 20 4.60 8.04 4.68
N SER A 21 4.43 6.87 4.08
CA SER A 21 4.54 6.71 2.63
C SER A 21 3.79 5.47 2.16
N ILE A 22 3.31 5.53 0.92
CA ILE A 22 2.78 4.37 0.20
C ILE A 22 3.38 4.36 -1.20
N LEU A 23 4.00 3.25 -1.59
CA LEU A 23 4.38 3.01 -2.97
C LEU A 23 3.21 2.31 -3.65
N CYS A 24 2.65 2.93 -4.66
CA CYS A 24 1.46 2.46 -5.34
C CYS A 24 1.71 2.38 -6.84
N GLY A 25 1.18 1.35 -7.48
CA GLY A 25 1.30 1.19 -8.91
C GLY A 25 0.26 0.23 -9.44
N HIS A 26 0.27 -0.03 -10.74
CA HIS A 26 -0.63 -1.00 -11.36
C HIS A 26 0.00 -1.58 -12.61
N ASP A 27 -0.60 -2.70 -13.06
CA ASP A 27 -0.19 -3.40 -14.28
C ASP A 27 -1.16 -3.18 -15.44
N GLY A 28 -2.03 -2.18 -15.34
CA GLY A 28 -3.08 -1.92 -16.32
C GLY A 28 -4.43 -2.53 -15.96
N ARG A 29 -4.47 -3.45 -15.00
CA ARG A 29 -5.68 -4.13 -14.55
C ARG A 29 -5.91 -4.02 -13.04
N ILE A 30 -4.89 -4.30 -12.27
CA ILE A 30 -4.97 -4.37 -10.81
C ILE A 30 -3.92 -3.45 -10.23
N GLY A 31 -4.33 -2.60 -9.31
CA GLY A 31 -3.40 -1.77 -8.54
C GLY A 31 -2.81 -2.55 -7.38
N GLY A 32 -1.73 -2.04 -6.84
CA GLY A 32 -1.08 -2.65 -5.68
C GLY A 32 -0.39 -1.63 -4.81
N PHE A 33 -0.36 -1.92 -3.52
CA PHE A 33 0.47 -1.21 -2.56
C PHE A 33 1.68 -2.07 -2.29
N TYR A 34 2.87 -1.53 -2.56
CA TYR A 34 4.11 -2.31 -2.46
C TYR A 34 4.94 -1.98 -1.24
N HIS A 35 4.66 -0.86 -0.61
CA HIS A 35 5.32 -0.47 0.62
C HIS A 35 4.42 0.54 1.31
N VAL A 36 3.99 0.22 2.52
CA VAL A 36 3.13 1.10 3.31
C VAL A 36 3.79 1.28 4.67
N CYS A 37 4.05 2.52 5.04
CA CYS A 37 4.75 2.83 6.28
C CYS A 37 4.18 4.09 6.91
N VAL A 38 4.00 4.06 8.22
CA VAL A 38 3.68 5.25 9.02
C VAL A 38 4.56 5.22 10.24
N HIS A 39 5.24 6.34 10.50
CA HIS A 39 6.10 6.47 11.66
C HIS A 39 5.31 6.18 12.93
N LYS A 40 5.90 5.41 13.85
CA LYS A 40 5.18 4.91 15.03
C LYS A 40 4.56 6.02 15.88
N ASP A 41 5.18 7.19 15.93
CA ASP A 41 4.70 8.31 16.73
C ASP A 41 3.53 9.04 16.06
N HIS A 42 3.20 8.67 14.82
CA HIS A 42 2.13 9.30 14.04
C HIS A 42 1.02 8.31 13.66
N ARG A 43 1.05 7.12 14.25
CA ARG A 43 -0.02 6.13 14.02
C ARG A 43 -1.29 6.55 14.75
N LYS A 44 -2.43 6.02 14.27
CA LYS A 44 -3.76 6.28 14.84
C LYS A 44 -4.21 7.74 14.74
N LYS A 45 -3.63 8.50 13.81
CA LYS A 45 -4.01 9.90 13.55
C LYS A 45 -4.70 10.07 12.19
N GLY A 46 -5.08 8.96 11.56
CA GLY A 46 -5.74 9.01 10.27
C GLY A 46 -4.80 9.18 9.07
N ILE A 47 -3.49 9.19 9.28
CA ILE A 47 -2.52 9.40 8.21
C ILE A 47 -2.58 8.26 7.19
N ALA A 48 -2.58 7.01 7.66
CA ALA A 48 -2.66 5.86 6.76
C ALA A 48 -3.97 5.87 5.97
N HIS A 49 -5.07 6.25 6.61
CA HIS A 49 -6.37 6.35 5.96
C HIS A 49 -6.34 7.37 4.83
N GLU A 50 -5.79 8.55 5.10
CA GLU A 50 -5.73 9.61 4.10
C GLU A 50 -4.80 9.27 2.93
N MET A 51 -3.64 8.64 3.22
CA MET A 51 -2.75 8.19 2.16
C MET A 51 -3.41 7.13 1.29
N THR A 52 -4.09 6.17 1.92
CA THR A 52 -4.80 5.11 1.20
C THR A 52 -5.87 5.71 0.30
N LYS A 53 -6.65 6.65 0.83
CA LYS A 53 -7.69 7.33 0.06
C LYS A 53 -7.11 8.03 -1.16
N PHE A 54 -5.99 8.73 -0.99
CA PHE A 54 -5.32 9.40 -2.10
C PHE A 54 -4.94 8.40 -3.20
N CYS A 55 -4.31 7.29 -2.82
CA CYS A 55 -3.87 6.29 -3.79
C CYS A 55 -5.06 5.65 -4.51
N LEU A 56 -6.13 5.35 -3.79
CA LEU A 56 -7.32 4.75 -4.39
C LEU A 56 -7.98 5.69 -5.38
N GLU A 57 -8.07 6.97 -5.04
CA GLU A 57 -8.64 7.96 -5.96
C GLU A 57 -7.77 8.13 -7.21
N ALA A 58 -6.43 8.12 -7.04
CA ALA A 58 -5.53 8.21 -8.17
C ALA A 58 -5.65 7.00 -9.10
N LEU A 59 -5.79 5.80 -8.53
CA LEU A 59 -6.00 4.59 -9.33
C LEU A 59 -7.33 4.64 -10.08
N LYS A 60 -8.40 5.10 -9.42
CA LYS A 60 -9.70 5.24 -10.07
C LYS A 60 -9.63 6.21 -11.25
N ALA A 61 -8.87 7.28 -11.10
CA ALA A 61 -8.68 8.25 -12.19
C ALA A 61 -8.00 7.60 -13.39
N GLN A 62 -7.22 6.54 -13.19
CA GLN A 62 -6.59 5.77 -14.25
C GLN A 62 -7.42 4.54 -14.64
N LYS A 63 -8.67 4.49 -14.17
CA LYS A 63 -9.64 3.42 -14.49
C LYS A 63 -9.22 2.05 -13.95
N ILE A 64 -8.51 2.03 -12.84
CA ILE A 64 -8.16 0.81 -12.12
C ILE A 64 -9.19 0.63 -11.01
N ASN A 65 -9.93 -0.46 -11.05
CA ASN A 65 -11.07 -0.69 -10.16
C ASN A 65 -10.82 -1.73 -9.07
N LYS A 66 -9.64 -2.34 -9.06
CA LYS A 66 -9.31 -3.35 -8.08
C LYS A 66 -7.88 -3.12 -7.60
N ILE A 67 -7.66 -3.36 -6.31
CA ILE A 67 -6.34 -3.19 -5.70
C ILE A 67 -6.08 -4.38 -4.79
N ALA A 68 -4.83 -4.79 -4.72
CA ALA A 68 -4.37 -5.87 -3.86
C ALA A 68 -3.15 -5.43 -3.07
N LEU A 69 -2.96 -6.04 -1.93
CA LEU A 69 -1.75 -5.82 -1.15
C LEU A 69 -1.42 -7.10 -0.38
N ILE A 70 -0.17 -7.18 0.07
CA ILE A 70 0.30 -8.29 0.89
C ILE A 70 0.70 -7.72 2.24
N ALA A 71 0.14 -8.31 3.30
CA ALA A 71 0.52 -7.98 4.68
C ALA A 71 0.93 -9.27 5.36
N PHE A 72 2.05 -9.23 6.08
CA PHE A 72 2.48 -10.41 6.81
C PHE A 72 1.50 -10.75 7.92
N LYS A 73 1.32 -12.05 8.18
CA LYS A 73 0.34 -12.51 9.18
C LYS A 73 0.60 -11.97 10.58
N ASN A 74 1.86 -11.75 10.92
CA ASN A 74 2.21 -11.23 12.24
C ASN A 74 2.14 -9.71 12.37
N ASN A 75 1.70 -9.02 11.32
CA ASN A 75 1.46 -7.59 11.36
C ASN A 75 0.01 -7.32 11.76
N ASP A 76 -0.28 -7.47 13.05
CA ASP A 76 -1.66 -7.38 13.54
C ASP A 76 -2.30 -6.02 13.29
N LEU A 77 -1.56 -4.94 13.54
CA LEU A 77 -2.09 -3.60 13.34
C LEU A 77 -2.39 -3.33 11.87
N GLY A 78 -1.49 -3.74 10.98
CA GLY A 78 -1.70 -3.58 9.55
C GLY A 78 -2.89 -4.37 9.06
N ASN A 79 -2.99 -5.63 9.46
CA ASN A 79 -4.11 -6.47 9.04
C ASN A 79 -5.45 -5.93 9.53
N GLU A 80 -5.52 -5.44 10.77
CA GLU A 80 -6.73 -4.82 11.26
C GLU A 80 -7.08 -3.55 10.48
N PHE A 81 -6.09 -2.73 10.19
CA PHE A 81 -6.31 -1.51 9.41
C PHE A 81 -6.95 -1.82 8.06
N TRP A 82 -6.39 -2.80 7.33
CA TRP A 82 -6.91 -3.12 6.00
C TRP A 82 -8.32 -3.69 6.07
N LYS A 83 -8.62 -4.52 7.05
CA LYS A 83 -9.97 -5.05 7.22
C LYS A 83 -10.97 -3.95 7.55
N HIS A 84 -10.61 -3.02 8.42
CA HIS A 84 -11.49 -1.91 8.77
C HIS A 84 -11.69 -0.95 7.60
N TYR A 85 -10.67 -0.78 6.77
CA TYR A 85 -10.80 0.07 5.59
C TYR A 85 -11.78 -0.52 4.57
N GLY A 86 -11.88 -1.83 4.52
CA GLY A 86 -12.77 -2.51 3.58
C GLY A 86 -12.10 -3.54 2.69
N PHE A 87 -10.82 -3.82 2.90
CA PHE A 87 -10.14 -4.87 2.16
C PHE A 87 -10.57 -6.23 2.66
N THR A 88 -10.70 -7.18 1.75
CA THR A 88 -11.10 -8.55 2.06
C THR A 88 -9.88 -9.45 2.08
N LEU A 89 -9.72 -10.18 3.20
CA LEU A 89 -8.68 -11.20 3.26
C LEU A 89 -9.03 -12.35 2.31
N ARG A 90 -8.11 -12.69 1.43
CA ARG A 90 -8.31 -13.76 0.46
C ARG A 90 -7.70 -15.04 1.03
N GLU A 91 -8.57 -15.96 1.44
CA GLU A 91 -8.15 -17.25 1.99
C GLU A 91 -8.07 -18.33 0.91
N ASP A 92 -8.58 -18.03 -0.27
CA ASP A 92 -8.63 -18.94 -1.42
C ASP A 92 -7.40 -18.84 -2.32
N ALA A 93 -6.39 -18.07 -1.90
CA ALA A 93 -5.20 -17.85 -2.70
C ALA A 93 -3.95 -18.09 -1.87
N ASN A 94 -2.93 -18.61 -2.50
CA ASN A 94 -1.62 -18.74 -1.91
C ASN A 94 -0.66 -17.74 -2.54
N TYR A 95 0.29 -17.28 -1.77
CA TYR A 95 1.34 -16.41 -2.26
C TYR A 95 2.60 -17.24 -2.54
N TYR A 96 3.15 -17.07 -3.73
CA TYR A 96 4.41 -17.71 -4.11
C TYR A 96 5.40 -16.66 -4.54
N ASP A 97 6.66 -16.85 -4.20
CA ASP A 97 7.72 -16.03 -4.76
C ASP A 97 8.93 -16.93 -5.09
N LEU A 98 9.82 -16.39 -5.89
CA LEU A 98 11.08 -17.05 -6.24
C LEU A 98 12.12 -15.96 -6.40
N SER A 99 13.17 -16.04 -5.60
CA SER A 99 14.28 -15.10 -5.74
C SER A 99 15.15 -15.52 -6.91
N LEU A 100 15.42 -14.62 -7.82
CA LEU A 100 16.22 -14.90 -8.99
C LEU A 100 17.72 -14.78 -8.70
N ASN A 101 18.08 -14.16 -7.59
CA ASN A 101 19.42 -14.13 -7.06
C ASN A 101 19.37 -13.83 -5.56
N GLU A 102 20.50 -14.04 -4.88
CA GLU A 102 20.54 -13.89 -3.42
C GLU A 102 20.40 -12.46 -2.91
N TYR A 103 20.46 -11.48 -3.79
CA TYR A 103 20.33 -10.07 -3.41
C TYR A 103 18.91 -9.54 -3.45
N ASN A 104 17.97 -10.31 -3.99
CA ASN A 104 16.59 -9.89 -4.19
C ASN A 104 15.60 -10.63 -3.27
N GLN A 105 16.06 -11.00 -2.11
CA GLN A 105 15.22 -11.74 -1.17
C GLN A 105 14.25 -10.88 -0.39
#